data_5e4d720192ac5cf76dfb29d788019de7
#
_entry.id   5e4d720192ac5cf76dfb29d788019de7
#
_cell.length_a   1.000
_cell.length_b   1.000
_cell.length_c   1.000
_cell.angle_alpha   90.00
_cell.angle_beta   90.00
_cell.angle_gamma   90.00
#
_symmetry.space_group_name_H-M   'P 1'
#
loop_
_entity.id
_entity.type
_entity.pdbx_description
1 polymer ?
#
loop_
_entity_poly.entity_id
_entity_poly.type
_entity_poly.pdbx_seq_one_letter_code
_entity_poly.pdbx_strand_id
1 'polypeptide(L)'
;MGGVKEMLVAYSKIPAEKIIGVRAPFLQGGGDVQMNMMERLGFQYDSSMPSQDHGYLNLNDGRWPYSLDYQVEELSQNCQVEPCPVCAHPGIWTQPMLDLEDSLIGPDGHGYPCSMLDSCL
;
A
#
# COMPACT_ATOMS: atom_id res chain seq x y z
N MET A 1 10.86 9.88 -4.27
CA MET A 1 10.81 8.60 -5.01
C MET A 1 11.73 8.59 -6.22
N GLY A 2 11.73 9.59 -7.12
CA GLY A 2 12.62 9.62 -8.29
C GLY A 2 14.09 9.44 -7.92
N GLY A 3 14.60 10.21 -6.96
CA GLY A 3 15.99 10.10 -6.53
C GLY A 3 16.37 8.72 -5.96
N VAL A 4 15.45 8.03 -5.27
CA VAL A 4 15.70 6.67 -4.79
C VAL A 4 15.80 5.69 -5.97
N LYS A 5 14.93 5.82 -6.98
CA LYS A 5 15.00 5.02 -8.19
C LYS A 5 16.34 5.22 -8.91
N GLU A 6 16.77 6.47 -9.05
CA GLU A 6 18.07 6.82 -9.65
C GLU A 6 19.24 6.23 -8.85
N MET A 7 19.21 6.29 -7.53
CA MET A 7 20.25 5.69 -6.67
C MET A 7 20.29 4.17 -6.81
N LEU A 8 19.15 3.49 -6.86
CA LEU A 8 19.08 2.04 -7.06
C LEU A 8 19.68 1.63 -8.40
N VAL A 9 19.41 2.39 -9.46
CA VAL A 9 20.02 2.16 -10.77
C VAL A 9 21.53 2.40 -10.72
N ALA A 10 21.95 3.52 -10.16
CA ALA A 10 23.36 3.94 -10.18
C ALA A 10 24.26 3.05 -9.30
N TYR A 11 23.82 2.73 -8.09
CA TYR A 11 24.66 2.06 -7.10
C TYR A 11 24.37 0.57 -6.98
N SER A 12 23.11 0.16 -7.02
CA SER A 12 22.72 -1.26 -6.89
C SER A 12 22.67 -1.98 -8.23
N LYS A 13 22.86 -1.25 -9.35
CA LYS A 13 22.83 -1.80 -10.71
C LYS A 13 21.52 -2.50 -11.07
N ILE A 14 20.44 -2.13 -10.40
CA ILE A 14 19.10 -2.66 -10.72
C ILE A 14 18.62 -1.97 -12.00
N PRO A 15 18.22 -2.72 -13.03
CA PRO A 15 17.67 -2.12 -14.23
C PRO A 15 16.43 -1.28 -13.92
N ALA A 16 16.34 -0.08 -14.49
CA ALA A 16 15.27 0.87 -14.19
C ALA A 16 13.85 0.32 -14.45
N GLU A 17 13.72 -0.54 -15.47
CA GLU A 17 12.48 -1.22 -15.84
C GLU A 17 12.04 -2.31 -14.84
N LYS A 18 12.91 -2.69 -13.92
CA LYS A 18 12.59 -3.62 -12.82
C LYS A 18 12.11 -2.92 -11.55
N ILE A 19 12.28 -1.59 -11.48
CA ILE A 19 11.86 -0.80 -10.33
C ILE A 19 10.46 -0.23 -10.66
N ILE A 20 9.45 -1.05 -10.47
CA ILE A 20 8.07 -0.78 -10.91
C ILE A 20 7.08 -0.62 -9.76
N GLY A 21 7.47 -0.93 -8.54
CA GLY A 21 6.62 -0.83 -7.36
C GLY A 21 7.17 0.13 -6.31
N VAL A 22 6.28 0.61 -5.46
CA VAL A 22 6.57 1.53 -4.38
C VAL A 22 5.88 1.09 -3.10
N ARG A 23 6.55 1.31 -1.98
CA ARG A 23 5.93 1.31 -0.64
C ARG A 23 6.36 2.56 0.10
N ALA A 24 5.41 3.32 0.61
CA ALA A 24 5.66 4.51 1.39
C ALA A 24 6.25 4.14 2.76
N PRO A 25 7.28 4.86 3.25
CA PRO A 25 7.75 4.69 4.62
C PRO A 25 6.61 4.91 5.61
N PHE A 26 6.54 4.05 6.63
CA PHE A 26 5.46 4.07 7.65
C PHE A 26 4.05 3.99 7.06
N LEU A 27 3.89 3.48 5.85
CA LEU A 27 2.64 3.45 5.11
C LEU A 27 2.01 4.83 4.90
N GLN A 28 2.79 5.88 5.10
CA GLN A 28 2.37 7.26 4.92
C GLN A 28 2.27 7.59 3.43
N GLY A 29 1.10 7.42 2.87
CA GLY A 29 0.80 7.78 1.49
C GLY A 29 0.80 9.30 1.27
N GLY A 30 0.97 9.71 0.02
CA GLY A 30 0.89 11.10 -0.43
C GLY A 30 -0.38 11.40 -1.24
N GLY A 31 -1.40 10.54 -1.16
CA GLY A 31 -2.65 10.70 -1.90
C GLY A 31 -2.45 10.82 -3.41
N ASP A 32 -3.29 11.60 -4.06
CA ASP A 32 -3.23 11.81 -5.53
C ASP A 32 -1.88 12.39 -6.00
N VAL A 33 -1.20 13.17 -5.14
CA VAL A 33 0.14 13.70 -5.49
C VAL A 33 1.15 12.57 -5.65
N GLN A 34 1.10 11.56 -4.78
CA GLN A 34 1.94 10.37 -4.90
C GLN A 34 1.61 9.59 -6.15
N MET A 35 0.33 9.33 -6.41
CA MET A 35 -0.11 8.56 -7.58
C MET A 35 0.28 9.25 -8.89
N ASN A 36 0.05 10.55 -9.02
CA ASN A 36 0.50 11.35 -10.16
C ASN A 36 2.02 11.28 -10.36
N MET A 37 2.79 11.29 -9.30
CA MET A 37 4.24 11.13 -9.37
C MET A 37 4.64 9.73 -9.81
N MET A 38 3.95 8.70 -9.33
CA MET A 38 4.18 7.31 -9.74
C MET A 38 3.94 7.12 -11.23
N GLU A 39 2.84 7.65 -11.77
CA GLU A 39 2.56 7.65 -13.21
C GLU A 39 3.71 8.29 -14.01
N ARG A 40 4.15 9.48 -13.60
CA ARG A 40 5.23 10.23 -14.29
C ARG A 40 6.58 9.53 -14.24
N LEU A 41 6.85 8.72 -13.22
CA LEU A 41 8.11 7.99 -13.03
C LEU A 41 8.05 6.55 -13.54
N GLY A 42 6.91 6.13 -14.09
CA GLY A 42 6.72 4.79 -14.64
C GLY A 42 6.65 3.69 -13.57
N PHE A 43 6.18 4.02 -12.38
CA PHE A 43 5.77 3.00 -11.41
C PHE A 43 4.41 2.44 -11.80
N GLN A 44 4.17 1.18 -11.49
CA GLN A 44 2.98 0.46 -11.88
C GLN A 44 2.10 0.08 -10.68
N TYR A 45 2.69 -0.06 -9.48
CA TYR A 45 1.91 -0.42 -8.30
C TYR A 45 2.43 0.24 -7.02
N ASP A 46 1.50 0.48 -6.12
CA ASP A 46 1.72 0.86 -4.73
C ASP A 46 1.36 -0.29 -3.79
N SER A 47 2.15 -0.47 -2.75
CA SER A 47 1.87 -1.46 -1.69
C SER A 47 1.92 -0.80 -0.31
N SER A 48 1.30 0.37 -0.20
CA SER A 48 1.26 1.15 1.05
C SER A 48 -0.10 1.07 1.75
N MET A 49 -1.11 0.53 1.08
CA MET A 49 -2.47 0.45 1.62
C MET A 49 -2.69 -0.90 2.28
N PRO A 50 -3.03 -0.94 3.59
CA PRO A 50 -3.44 -2.17 4.25
C PRO A 50 -4.85 -2.58 3.81
N SER A 51 -5.22 -3.82 4.08
CA SER A 51 -6.55 -4.33 3.74
C SER A 51 -7.65 -3.72 4.59
N GLN A 52 -7.34 -3.23 5.78
CA GLN A 52 -8.26 -2.67 6.80
C GLN A 52 -9.50 -3.51 7.13
N ASP A 53 -9.64 -4.65 6.50
CA ASP A 53 -10.70 -5.55 6.90
C ASP A 53 -10.31 -6.15 8.25
N HIS A 54 -11.01 -5.75 9.28
CA HIS A 54 -10.91 -6.25 10.64
C HIS A 54 -11.27 -7.75 10.75
N GLY A 55 -11.20 -8.44 9.66
CA GLY A 55 -11.42 -9.87 9.54
C GLY A 55 -10.11 -10.59 9.81
N TYR A 56 -9.95 -10.98 11.06
CA TYR A 56 -9.13 -12.09 11.52
C TYR A 56 -8.63 -12.95 10.38
N LEU A 57 -7.34 -13.15 10.21
CA LEU A 57 -6.63 -14.05 9.28
C LEU A 57 -7.51 -15.01 8.44
N ASN A 58 -8.66 -14.53 8.05
CA ASN A 58 -9.50 -15.21 7.11
C ASN A 58 -8.99 -14.82 5.73
N LEU A 59 -8.15 -15.66 5.14
CA LEU A 59 -7.64 -15.48 3.79
C LEU A 59 -8.76 -15.27 2.76
N ASN A 60 -10.01 -15.57 3.12
CA ASN A 60 -11.17 -15.32 2.27
C ASN A 60 -11.60 -13.86 2.27
N ASP A 61 -11.25 -13.09 3.29
CA ASP A 61 -11.60 -11.67 3.44
C ASP A 61 -10.45 -10.74 3.02
N GLY A 62 -9.32 -11.32 2.61
CA GLY A 62 -8.18 -10.57 2.07
C GLY A 62 -8.56 -9.87 0.76
N ARG A 63 -8.17 -8.61 0.63
CA ARG A 63 -8.38 -7.88 -0.62
C ARG A 63 -7.38 -8.31 -1.68
N TRP A 64 -7.89 -8.65 -2.84
CA TRP A 64 -7.08 -8.86 -4.03
C TRP A 64 -6.45 -7.54 -4.51
N PRO A 65 -5.32 -7.59 -5.22
CA PRO A 65 -4.82 -6.42 -5.91
C PRO A 65 -5.90 -5.81 -6.81
N TYR A 66 -6.01 -4.49 -6.78
CA TYR A 66 -6.98 -3.74 -7.57
C TYR A 66 -6.33 -2.55 -8.28
N SER A 67 -6.91 -2.09 -9.37
CA SER A 67 -6.45 -0.90 -10.09
C SER A 67 -7.12 0.36 -9.58
N LEU A 68 -6.44 1.49 -9.71
CA LEU A 68 -6.98 2.81 -9.45
C LEU A 68 -7.56 3.46 -10.73
N ASP A 69 -7.91 2.67 -11.73
CA ASP A 69 -8.47 3.17 -13.00
C ASP A 69 -9.79 3.94 -12.82
N TYR A 70 -10.48 3.67 -11.73
CA TYR A 70 -11.75 4.30 -11.40
C TYR A 70 -11.66 5.02 -10.07
N GLN A 71 -12.33 6.16 -10.00
CA GLN A 71 -12.55 6.83 -8.73
C GLN A 71 -13.52 5.98 -7.90
N VAL A 72 -13.05 5.46 -6.78
CA VAL A 72 -13.89 4.67 -5.87
C VAL A 72 -13.83 5.34 -4.50
N GLU A 73 -14.96 5.87 -4.06
CA GLU A 73 -15.08 6.50 -2.73
C GLU A 73 -14.70 5.53 -1.60
N GLU A 74 -14.98 4.24 -1.79
CA GLU A 74 -14.61 3.19 -0.84
C GLU A 74 -13.08 2.96 -0.74
N LEU A 75 -12.32 3.24 -1.80
CA LEU A 75 -10.86 3.06 -1.78
C LEU A 75 -10.17 4.08 -0.88
N SER A 76 -10.75 5.26 -0.71
CA SER A 76 -10.22 6.27 0.20
C SER A 76 -10.24 5.80 1.65
N GLN A 77 -11.16 4.88 1.98
CA GLN A 77 -11.29 4.30 3.32
C GLN A 77 -10.20 3.28 3.67
N ASN A 78 -9.43 2.81 2.68
CA ASN A 78 -8.40 1.79 2.88
C ASN A 78 -7.00 2.36 3.09
N CYS A 79 -6.84 3.65 2.97
CA CYS A 79 -5.57 4.27 3.31
C CYS A 79 -5.55 4.51 4.83
N GLN A 80 -4.49 4.03 5.47
CA GLN A 80 -4.37 4.06 6.93
C GLN A 80 -4.09 5.47 7.45
N VAL A 81 -3.41 6.29 6.66
CA VAL A 81 -2.99 7.64 7.04
C VAL A 81 -3.25 8.59 5.87
N GLU A 82 -4.05 9.61 6.12
CA GLU A 82 -4.31 10.65 5.12
C GLU A 82 -3.04 11.43 4.73
N PRO A 83 -2.97 11.96 3.49
CA PRO A 83 -4.04 11.99 2.49
C PRO A 83 -4.17 10.68 1.70
N CYS A 84 -5.42 10.27 1.46
CA CYS A 84 -5.74 9.13 0.60
C CYS A 84 -5.94 9.58 -0.86
N PRO A 85 -5.66 8.72 -1.86
CA PRO A 85 -6.01 9.02 -3.23
C PRO A 85 -7.54 9.02 -3.41
N VAL A 86 -8.05 10.06 -4.06
CA VAL A 86 -9.49 10.22 -4.33
C VAL A 86 -9.80 10.32 -5.82
N CYS A 87 -8.79 10.56 -6.65
CA CYS A 87 -8.92 10.60 -8.10
C CYS A 87 -8.68 9.23 -8.74
N ALA A 88 -9.13 9.08 -9.99
CA ALA A 88 -8.74 7.95 -10.79
C ALA A 88 -7.28 8.09 -11.27
N HIS A 89 -6.53 7.00 -11.20
CA HIS A 89 -5.13 6.90 -11.63
C HIS A 89 -4.94 5.70 -12.54
N PRO A 90 -5.29 5.83 -13.85
CA PRO A 90 -5.28 4.73 -14.79
C PRO A 90 -3.90 4.06 -14.91
N GLY A 91 -3.88 2.73 -14.79
CA GLY A 91 -2.66 1.94 -14.90
C GLY A 91 -1.86 1.81 -13.60
N ILE A 92 -2.28 2.48 -12.53
CA ILE A 92 -1.70 2.26 -11.19
C ILE A 92 -2.50 1.18 -10.46
N TRP A 93 -1.79 0.19 -9.96
CA TRP A 93 -2.34 -0.89 -9.15
C TRP A 93 -2.04 -0.67 -7.67
N THR A 94 -2.95 -1.08 -6.83
CA THR A 94 -2.71 -1.24 -5.39
C THR A 94 -2.57 -2.73 -5.10
N GLN A 95 -1.47 -3.09 -4.45
CA GLN A 95 -1.27 -4.40 -3.86
C GLN A 95 -1.47 -4.28 -2.35
N PRO A 96 -2.65 -4.59 -1.83
CA PRO A 96 -2.94 -4.43 -0.41
C PRO A 96 -2.02 -5.30 0.45
N MET A 97 -1.66 -4.79 1.60
CA MET A 97 -1.04 -5.60 2.64
C MET A 97 -2.15 -6.22 3.48
N LEU A 98 -2.04 -7.52 3.73
CA LEU A 98 -2.92 -8.16 4.70
C LEU A 98 -2.55 -7.69 6.11
N ASP A 99 -3.55 -7.21 6.83
CA ASP A 99 -3.40 -6.95 8.25
C ASP A 99 -3.31 -8.27 8.99
N LEU A 100 -2.34 -8.36 9.88
CA LEU A 100 -2.11 -9.49 10.77
C LEU A 100 -2.74 -9.19 12.12
N GLU A 101 -2.87 -10.21 12.96
CA GLU A 101 -3.27 -10.04 14.34
C GLU A 101 -2.07 -10.14 15.27
N ASP A 102 -2.03 -9.24 16.24
CA ASP A 102 -1.11 -9.31 17.37
C ASP A 102 -1.48 -10.49 18.29
N SER A 103 -0.51 -10.99 19.02
CA SER A 103 -0.71 -11.99 20.07
C SER A 103 -1.48 -11.46 21.31
N LEU A 104 -1.55 -10.14 21.46
CA LEU A 104 -2.31 -9.50 22.54
C LEU A 104 -3.80 -9.55 22.21
N ILE A 105 -4.56 -10.23 23.05
CA ILE A 105 -6.00 -10.39 22.86
C ILE A 105 -6.74 -9.19 23.44
N GLY A 106 -7.55 -8.54 22.57
CA GLY A 106 -8.45 -7.46 22.96
C GLY A 106 -9.67 -7.95 23.77
N PRO A 107 -10.50 -7.02 24.28
CA PRO A 107 -11.70 -7.35 25.05
C PRO A 107 -12.75 -8.17 24.28
N ASP A 108 -12.70 -8.13 22.96
CA ASP A 108 -13.56 -8.86 22.03
C ASP A 108 -13.08 -10.29 21.74
N GLY A 109 -11.95 -10.69 22.31
CA GLY A 109 -11.34 -12.01 22.15
C GLY A 109 -10.47 -12.16 20.91
N HIS A 110 -10.15 -11.07 20.23
CA HIS A 110 -9.33 -11.04 19.03
C HIS A 110 -8.05 -10.24 19.23
N GLY A 111 -7.02 -10.51 18.42
CA GLY A 111 -5.79 -9.73 18.43
C GLY A 111 -5.99 -8.33 17.86
N TYR A 112 -5.13 -7.40 18.20
CA TYR A 112 -5.15 -6.09 17.58
C TYR A 112 -4.60 -6.18 16.15
N PRO A 113 -5.24 -5.51 15.18
CA PRO A 113 -4.75 -5.52 13.80
C PRO A 113 -3.39 -4.82 13.71
N CYS A 114 -2.47 -5.43 12.98
CA CYS A 114 -1.15 -4.89 12.72
C CYS A 114 -0.76 -5.10 11.25
N SER A 115 -0.33 -4.04 10.58
CA SER A 115 -0.04 -4.07 9.15
C SER A 115 1.40 -4.50 8.81
N MET A 116 2.25 -4.68 9.79
CA MET A 116 3.65 -5.09 9.61
C MET A 116 4.05 -6.09 10.69
N LEU A 117 4.82 -7.10 10.29
CA LEU A 117 5.27 -8.17 11.20
C LEU A 117 6.03 -7.65 12.43
N ASP A 118 6.79 -6.58 12.27
CA ASP A 118 7.55 -5.95 13.36
C ASP A 118 6.68 -5.12 14.32
N SER A 119 5.43 -4.86 13.95
CA SER A 119 4.44 -4.23 14.83
C SER A 119 3.49 -5.23 15.48
N CYS A 120 3.52 -6.49 15.05
CA CYS A 120 2.78 -7.60 15.65
C CYS A 120 3.64 -8.25 16.74
N LEU A 121 3.36 -8.03 18.01
CA LEU A 121 4.09 -8.58 19.15
C LEU A 121 3.41 -9.81 19.76
#